data_f926e23cf405f934f91aec77ff6dc5ed
#
_entry.id   f926e23cf405f934f91aec77ff6dc5ed
#
_cell.length_a   1.000
_cell.length_b   1.000
_cell.length_c   1.000
_cell.angle_alpha   90.00
_cell.angle_beta   90.00
_cell.angle_gamma   90.00
#
_symmetry.space_group_name_H-M   'P 1'
#
loop_
_entity.id
_entity.type
_entity.pdbx_description
1 polymer ?
#
loop_
_entity_poly.entity_id
_entity_poly.type
_entity_poly.pdbx_seq_one_letter_code
_entity_poly.pdbx_strand_id
1 'polypeptide(L)'
;MRSVSVANRQKQEKGQRNLAQAGRQVRIAGAFLLLIMLLLLSLIWSICSGSVSVPIMEFLQELREPKLRGMAWTIIWEIRLPRALAALILGGALALSGYLLQTFFHNPIAGPFVLGISSGSKLLVALVMVGFLEWNLSLIHI
;
A
#
# COMPACT_ATOMS: atom_id res chain seq x y z
N MET A 1 27.43 -30.62 -43.51
CA MET A 1 26.86 -29.29 -43.72
C MET A 1 25.52 -29.03 -42.99
N ARG A 2 24.64 -30.02 -42.77
CA ARG A 2 23.36 -29.85 -42.07
C ARG A 2 23.48 -29.48 -40.57
N SER A 3 24.47 -30.02 -39.85
CA SER A 3 24.67 -29.79 -38.42
C SER A 3 25.03 -28.34 -38.04
N VAL A 4 25.82 -27.67 -38.86
CA VAL A 4 26.25 -26.28 -38.67
C VAL A 4 25.03 -25.30 -38.85
N SER A 5 24.18 -25.61 -39.81
CA SER A 5 22.96 -24.82 -40.07
C SER A 5 21.99 -24.91 -38.91
N VAL A 6 21.80 -26.05 -38.26
CA VAL A 6 20.93 -26.25 -37.10
C VAL A 6 21.49 -25.52 -35.86
N ALA A 7 22.81 -25.61 -35.64
CA ALA A 7 23.44 -24.90 -34.51
C ALA A 7 23.32 -23.37 -34.64
N ASN A 8 23.46 -22.82 -35.84
CA ASN A 8 23.31 -21.40 -36.07
C ASN A 8 21.82 -20.91 -35.86
N ARG A 9 20.85 -21.71 -36.28
CA ARG A 9 19.42 -21.40 -36.02
C ARG A 9 19.12 -21.40 -34.53
N GLN A 10 19.60 -22.40 -33.78
CA GLN A 10 19.39 -22.44 -32.32
C GLN A 10 20.05 -21.26 -31.59
N LYS A 11 21.21 -20.81 -32.07
CA LYS A 11 21.88 -19.62 -31.50
C LYS A 11 21.14 -18.34 -31.78
N GLN A 12 20.54 -18.19 -32.96
CA GLN A 12 19.69 -17.04 -33.29
C GLN A 12 18.37 -17.03 -32.49
N GLU A 13 17.73 -18.20 -32.36
CA GLU A 13 16.50 -18.31 -31.57
C GLU A 13 16.74 -17.99 -30.09
N LYS A 14 17.85 -18.48 -29.51
CA LYS A 14 18.24 -18.12 -28.13
C LYS A 14 18.51 -16.63 -28.00
N GLY A 15 19.18 -16.00 -28.95
CA GLY A 15 19.41 -14.56 -28.98
C GLY A 15 18.12 -13.77 -29.01
N GLN A 16 17.16 -14.13 -29.87
CA GLN A 16 15.88 -13.49 -29.97
C GLN A 16 15.04 -13.67 -28.69
N ARG A 17 15.06 -14.87 -28.08
CA ARG A 17 14.37 -15.12 -26.79
C ARG A 17 14.95 -14.27 -25.67
N ASN A 18 16.28 -14.15 -25.60
CA ASN A 18 16.94 -13.33 -24.58
C ASN A 18 16.62 -11.84 -24.74
N LEU A 19 16.56 -11.33 -25.96
CA LEU A 19 16.16 -9.95 -26.23
C LEU A 19 14.70 -9.69 -25.88
N ALA A 20 13.81 -10.62 -26.22
CA ALA A 20 12.40 -10.54 -25.88
C ALA A 20 12.18 -10.61 -24.36
N GLN A 21 12.93 -11.45 -23.65
CA GLN A 21 12.88 -11.55 -22.20
C GLN A 21 13.43 -10.28 -21.53
N ALA A 22 14.54 -9.74 -22.00
CA ALA A 22 15.09 -8.48 -21.50
C ALA A 22 14.10 -7.31 -21.68
N GLY A 23 13.48 -7.19 -22.84
CA GLY A 23 12.46 -6.18 -23.10
C GLY A 23 11.24 -6.33 -22.18
N ARG A 24 10.81 -7.55 -21.90
CA ARG A 24 9.71 -7.83 -20.94
C ARG A 24 10.10 -7.45 -19.52
N GLN A 25 11.31 -7.79 -19.07
CA GLN A 25 11.81 -7.44 -17.74
C GLN A 25 11.89 -5.92 -17.54
N VAL A 26 12.40 -5.20 -18.53
CA VAL A 26 12.47 -3.72 -18.48
C VAL A 26 11.07 -3.11 -18.38
N ARG A 27 10.10 -3.63 -19.13
CA ARG A 27 8.70 -3.15 -19.05
C ARG A 27 8.07 -3.43 -17.68
N ILE A 28 8.32 -4.61 -17.10
CA ILE A 28 7.83 -4.98 -15.78
C ILE A 28 8.49 -4.09 -14.72
N ALA A 29 9.81 -3.92 -14.76
CA ALA A 29 10.54 -3.06 -13.84
C ALA A 29 10.06 -1.60 -13.94
N GLY A 30 9.83 -1.10 -15.15
CA GLY A 30 9.26 0.23 -15.38
C GLY A 30 7.87 0.40 -14.79
N ALA A 31 6.99 -0.61 -14.93
CA ALA A 31 5.67 -0.61 -14.33
C ALA A 31 5.72 -0.60 -12.79
N PHE A 32 6.61 -1.40 -12.19
CA PHE A 32 6.80 -1.39 -10.73
C PHE A 32 7.33 -0.05 -10.23
N LEU A 33 8.29 0.54 -10.93
CA LEU A 33 8.86 1.84 -10.58
C LEU A 33 7.79 2.94 -10.66
N LEU A 34 6.94 2.91 -11.69
CA LEU A 34 5.82 3.82 -11.85
C LEU A 34 4.81 3.67 -10.70
N LEU A 35 4.46 2.43 -10.33
CA LEU A 35 3.55 2.16 -9.21
C LEU A 35 4.11 2.65 -7.88
N ILE A 36 5.40 2.43 -7.62
CA ILE A 36 6.07 2.94 -6.41
C ILE A 36 6.05 4.46 -6.40
N MET A 37 6.34 5.10 -7.52
CA MET A 37 6.29 6.56 -7.64
C MET A 37 4.88 7.12 -7.38
N LEU A 38 3.84 6.50 -7.94
CA LEU A 38 2.45 6.87 -7.70
C LEU A 38 2.07 6.68 -6.22
N LEU A 39 2.53 5.60 -5.59
CA LEU A 39 2.28 5.33 -4.18
C LEU A 39 2.94 6.41 -3.30
N LEU A 40 4.19 6.77 -3.57
CA LEU A 40 4.89 7.84 -2.83
C LEU A 40 4.21 9.19 -3.03
N LEU A 41 3.81 9.52 -4.25
CA LEU A 41 3.07 10.76 -4.54
C LEU A 41 1.72 10.78 -3.80
N SER A 42 0.99 9.68 -3.77
CA SER A 42 -0.29 9.59 -3.04
C SER A 42 -0.11 9.71 -1.53
N LEU A 43 0.98 9.16 -0.98
CA LEU A 43 1.35 9.30 0.43
C LEU A 43 1.65 10.77 0.78
N ILE A 44 2.48 11.43 -0.02
CA ILE A 44 2.80 12.86 0.16
C ILE A 44 1.52 13.69 0.06
N TRP A 45 0.70 13.42 -0.95
CA TRP A 45 -0.60 14.09 -1.12
C TRP A 45 -1.50 13.90 0.10
N SER A 46 -1.58 12.67 0.62
CA SER A 46 -2.39 12.34 1.81
C SER A 46 -1.93 13.08 3.07
N ILE A 47 -0.63 13.29 3.23
CA ILE A 47 -0.05 14.05 4.35
C ILE A 47 -0.33 15.55 4.19
N CYS A 48 -0.19 16.08 2.97
CA CYS A 48 -0.37 17.50 2.69
C CYS A 48 -1.85 17.90 2.62
N SER A 49 -2.74 17.00 2.15
CA SER A 49 -4.17 17.27 1.97
C SER A 49 -4.96 16.84 3.22
N GLY A 50 -5.75 17.73 3.77
CA GLY A 50 -6.60 17.45 4.95
C GLY A 50 -7.51 18.63 5.28
N SER A 51 -8.40 18.43 6.26
CA SER A 51 -9.38 19.45 6.71
C SER A 51 -8.74 20.77 7.18
N VAL A 52 -7.49 20.72 7.62
CA VAL A 52 -6.69 21.90 7.95
C VAL A 52 -5.60 22.00 6.88
N SER A 53 -5.57 23.09 6.14
CA SER A 53 -4.52 23.39 5.18
C SER A 53 -3.24 23.70 5.94
N VAL A 54 -2.30 22.76 5.96
CA VAL A 54 -0.95 23.01 6.48
C VAL A 54 -0.08 23.34 5.27
N PRO A 55 0.42 24.56 5.14
CA PRO A 55 1.31 24.93 4.05
C PRO A 55 2.59 24.07 4.12
N ILE A 56 2.98 23.51 2.99
CA ILE A 56 4.20 22.67 2.88
C ILE A 56 5.43 23.41 3.40
N MET A 57 5.43 24.74 3.26
CA MET A 57 6.53 25.59 3.69
C MET A 57 6.66 25.63 5.22
N GLU A 58 5.54 25.66 5.97
CA GLU A 58 5.56 25.60 7.44
C GLU A 58 6.08 24.24 7.92
N PHE A 59 5.66 23.15 7.26
CA PHE A 59 6.15 21.81 7.57
C PHE A 59 7.67 21.69 7.37
N LEU A 60 8.20 22.24 6.26
CA LEU A 60 9.64 22.24 5.99
C LEU A 60 10.41 23.10 6.99
N GLN A 61 9.85 24.21 7.45
CA GLN A 61 10.46 25.06 8.46
C GLN A 61 10.47 24.39 9.84
N GLU A 62 9.36 23.78 10.25
CA GLU A 62 9.27 23.01 11.51
C GLU A 62 10.19 21.78 11.53
N LEU A 63 10.42 21.15 10.37
CA LEU A 63 11.39 20.05 10.24
C LEU A 63 12.84 20.53 10.43
N ARG A 64 13.11 21.77 10.07
CA ARG A 64 14.45 22.39 10.17
C ARG A 64 14.74 22.96 11.56
N GLU A 65 13.69 23.37 12.29
CA GLU A 65 13.79 23.94 13.63
C GLU A 65 12.84 23.22 14.62
N PRO A 66 13.27 22.11 15.24
CA PRO A 66 12.42 21.28 16.14
C PRO A 66 11.91 22.00 17.40
N LYS A 67 12.37 23.22 17.67
CA LYS A 67 11.94 24.00 18.86
C LYS A 67 10.58 24.67 18.69
N LEU A 68 10.08 24.81 17.47
CA LEU A 68 8.78 25.39 17.15
C LEU A 68 7.75 24.27 16.87
N ARG A 69 7.46 23.44 17.87
CA ARG A 69 6.38 22.44 17.77
C ARG A 69 5.03 23.16 17.79
N GLY A 70 4.61 23.66 16.62
CA GLY A 70 3.31 24.29 16.42
C GLY A 70 2.18 23.28 16.23
N MET A 71 0.97 23.80 16.05
CA MET A 71 -0.23 22.99 15.76
C MET A 71 -0.05 22.14 14.49
N ALA A 72 0.69 22.62 13.50
CA ALA A 72 1.00 21.90 12.27
C ALA A 72 1.79 20.62 12.54
N TRP A 73 2.80 20.67 13.40
CA TRP A 73 3.58 19.49 13.82
C TRP A 73 2.71 18.40 14.45
N THR A 74 1.87 18.76 15.41
CA THR A 74 0.96 17.84 16.10
C THR A 74 -0.02 17.17 15.13
N ILE A 75 -0.62 17.94 14.22
CA ILE A 75 -1.55 17.40 13.21
C ILE A 75 -0.85 16.41 12.28
N ILE A 76 0.37 16.71 11.85
CA ILE A 76 1.10 15.85 10.92
C ILE A 76 1.56 14.58 11.62
N TRP A 77 2.19 14.68 12.77
CA TRP A 77 2.83 13.55 13.44
C TRP A 77 1.85 12.68 14.23
N GLU A 78 0.83 13.27 14.86
CA GLU A 78 -0.09 12.52 15.71
C GLU A 78 -1.35 12.04 14.96
N ILE A 79 -1.71 12.69 13.86
CA ILE A 79 -2.95 12.37 13.15
C ILE A 79 -2.67 11.86 11.73
N ARG A 80 -1.96 12.63 10.91
CA ARG A 80 -1.83 12.34 9.47
C ARG A 80 -0.86 11.21 9.19
N LEU A 81 0.31 11.25 9.79
CA LEU A 81 1.35 10.24 9.58
C LEU A 81 0.91 8.84 10.05
N PRO A 82 0.40 8.64 11.28
CA PRO A 82 -0.10 7.34 11.70
C PRO A 82 -1.23 6.83 10.81
N ARG A 83 -2.15 7.71 10.39
CA ARG A 83 -3.24 7.35 9.48
C ARG A 83 -2.72 6.92 8.11
N ALA A 84 -1.76 7.63 7.54
CA ALA A 84 -1.15 7.29 6.25
C ALA A 84 -0.37 5.97 6.31
N LEU A 85 0.38 5.75 7.39
CA LEU A 85 1.09 4.48 7.64
C LEU A 85 0.13 3.31 7.85
N ALA A 86 -0.93 3.51 8.62
CA ALA A 86 -1.97 2.50 8.81
C ALA A 86 -2.63 2.12 7.47
N ALA A 87 -2.96 3.10 6.63
CA ALA A 87 -3.53 2.87 5.30
C ALA A 87 -2.56 2.09 4.40
N LEU A 88 -1.27 2.39 4.45
CA LEU A 88 -0.23 1.69 3.69
C LEU A 88 -0.11 0.22 4.13
N ILE A 89 -0.02 -0.03 5.44
CA ILE A 89 0.14 -1.37 6.01
C ILE A 89 -1.12 -2.20 5.75
N LEU A 90 -2.29 -1.66 6.04
CA LEU A 90 -3.57 -2.36 5.84
C LEU A 90 -3.86 -2.61 4.36
N GLY A 91 -3.56 -1.65 3.49
CA GLY A 91 -3.67 -1.82 2.04
C GLY A 91 -2.74 -2.90 1.50
N GLY A 92 -1.48 -2.92 1.96
CA GLY A 92 -0.52 -3.98 1.64
C GLY A 92 -0.96 -5.36 2.13
N ALA A 93 -1.46 -5.44 3.36
CA ALA A 93 -1.98 -6.69 3.93
C ALA A 93 -3.20 -7.21 3.14
N LEU A 94 -4.11 -6.32 2.75
CA LEU A 94 -5.26 -6.66 1.90
C LEU A 94 -4.82 -7.15 0.52
N ALA A 95 -3.86 -6.51 -0.11
CA ALA A 95 -3.32 -6.92 -1.40
C ALA A 95 -2.67 -8.30 -1.33
N LEU A 96 -1.86 -8.56 -0.29
CA LEU A 96 -1.23 -9.85 -0.06
C LEU A 96 -2.27 -10.96 0.20
N SER A 97 -3.25 -10.66 1.06
CA SER A 97 -4.36 -11.58 1.33
C SER A 97 -5.14 -11.93 0.06
N GLY A 98 -5.45 -10.93 -0.77
CA GLY A 98 -6.11 -11.14 -2.05
C GLY A 98 -5.30 -12.04 -2.98
N TYR A 99 -4.01 -11.79 -3.10
CA TYR A 99 -3.11 -12.61 -3.91
C TYR A 99 -3.06 -14.07 -3.43
N LEU A 100 -2.94 -14.29 -2.12
CA LEU A 100 -2.92 -15.64 -1.55
C LEU A 100 -4.24 -16.39 -1.80
N LEU A 101 -5.38 -15.73 -1.63
CA LEU A 101 -6.69 -16.31 -1.89
C LEU A 101 -6.87 -16.68 -3.36
N GLN A 102 -6.50 -15.79 -4.29
CA GLN A 102 -6.57 -16.08 -5.72
C GLN A 102 -5.69 -17.24 -6.11
N THR A 103 -4.50 -17.34 -5.52
CA THR A 103 -3.56 -18.44 -5.77
C THR A 103 -4.10 -19.75 -5.19
N PHE A 104 -4.62 -19.72 -3.97
CA PHE A 104 -5.14 -20.92 -3.29
C PHE A 104 -6.38 -21.49 -3.98
N PHE A 105 -7.33 -20.65 -4.33
CA PHE A 105 -8.56 -21.08 -5.00
C PHE A 105 -8.41 -21.22 -6.52
N HIS A 106 -7.28 -20.91 -7.09
CA HIS A 106 -7.05 -20.87 -8.54
C HIS A 106 -8.13 -20.04 -9.29
N ASN A 107 -8.65 -19.01 -8.62
CA ASN A 107 -9.76 -18.20 -9.12
C ASN A 107 -9.42 -16.71 -8.98
N PRO A 108 -9.28 -15.95 -10.07
CA PRO A 108 -8.96 -14.52 -10.04
C PRO A 108 -10.05 -13.65 -9.41
N ILE A 109 -11.26 -14.17 -9.23
CA ILE A 109 -12.39 -13.46 -8.62
C ILE A 109 -12.37 -13.61 -7.09
N ALA A 110 -11.64 -14.59 -6.55
CA ALA A 110 -11.53 -14.77 -5.10
C ALA A 110 -10.82 -13.57 -4.46
N GLY A 111 -11.54 -12.83 -3.66
CA GLY A 111 -11.02 -11.70 -2.90
C GLY A 111 -11.36 -11.80 -1.42
N PRO A 112 -10.65 -11.08 -0.54
CA PRO A 112 -10.86 -11.13 0.90
C PRO A 112 -12.29 -10.73 1.30
N PHE A 113 -12.97 -9.91 0.50
CA PHE A 113 -14.34 -9.49 0.78
C PHE A 113 -15.37 -10.59 0.59
N VAL A 114 -15.12 -11.55 -0.31
CA VAL A 114 -16.04 -12.69 -0.61
C VAL A 114 -16.16 -13.66 0.57
N LEU A 115 -15.11 -13.80 1.37
CA LEU A 115 -15.09 -14.66 2.56
C LEU A 115 -15.75 -14.06 3.81
N GLY A 116 -16.47 -12.95 3.67
CA GLY A 116 -17.16 -12.33 4.80
C GLY A 116 -16.24 -11.57 5.77
N ILE A 117 -14.98 -11.34 5.41
CA ILE A 117 -14.01 -10.60 6.24
C ILE A 117 -14.55 -9.19 6.55
N SER A 118 -15.22 -8.54 5.59
CA SER A 118 -15.85 -7.24 5.79
C SER A 118 -16.96 -7.27 6.84
N SER A 119 -17.77 -8.32 6.85
CA SER A 119 -18.84 -8.47 7.84
C SER A 119 -18.29 -8.80 9.22
N GLY A 120 -17.28 -9.68 9.29
CA GLY A 120 -16.56 -10.01 10.52
C GLY A 120 -15.87 -8.81 11.14
N SER A 121 -15.21 -7.98 10.33
CA SER A 121 -14.56 -6.73 10.80
C SER A 121 -15.58 -5.75 11.38
N LYS A 122 -16.72 -5.56 10.73
CA LYS A 122 -17.80 -4.68 11.21
C LYS A 122 -18.38 -5.19 12.52
N LEU A 123 -18.58 -6.51 12.64
CA LEU A 123 -19.05 -7.12 13.89
C LEU A 123 -18.06 -6.89 15.02
N LEU A 124 -16.77 -7.11 14.77
CA LEU A 124 -15.71 -6.91 15.76
C LEU A 124 -15.65 -5.45 16.23
N VAL A 125 -15.71 -4.50 15.31
CA VAL A 125 -15.73 -3.07 15.64
C VAL A 125 -16.97 -2.73 16.47
N ALA A 126 -18.15 -3.26 16.12
CA ALA A 126 -19.38 -3.04 16.87
C ALA A 126 -19.27 -3.60 18.30
N LEU A 127 -18.76 -4.82 18.47
CA LEU A 127 -18.54 -5.42 19.79
C LEU A 127 -17.56 -4.63 20.64
N VAL A 128 -16.46 -4.18 20.06
CA VAL A 128 -15.48 -3.34 20.76
C VAL A 128 -16.11 -2.01 21.18
N MET A 129 -16.86 -1.35 20.29
CA MET A 129 -17.54 -0.09 20.63
C MET A 129 -18.56 -0.27 21.77
N VAL A 130 -19.37 -1.32 21.73
CA VAL A 130 -20.35 -1.61 22.81
C VAL A 130 -19.61 -1.88 24.12
N GLY A 131 -18.57 -2.71 24.10
CA GLY A 131 -17.80 -3.01 25.32
C GLY A 131 -17.11 -1.78 25.91
N PHE A 132 -16.56 -0.89 25.09
CA PHE A 132 -15.96 0.35 25.59
C PHE A 132 -17.00 1.35 26.10
N LEU A 133 -18.19 1.42 25.49
CA LEU A 133 -19.29 2.27 25.97
C LEU A 133 -19.81 1.80 27.34
N GLU A 134 -19.97 0.50 27.53
CA GLU A 134 -20.41 -0.03 28.83
C GLU A 134 -19.36 0.24 29.95
N TRP A 135 -18.07 0.10 29.64
CA TRP A 135 -17.01 0.39 30.62
C TRP A 135 -16.96 1.88 31.00
N ASN A 136 -17.13 2.80 30.06
CA ASN A 136 -17.14 4.23 30.35
C ASN A 136 -18.44 4.67 31.09
N LEU A 137 -19.56 4.06 30.78
CA LEU A 137 -20.81 4.32 31.51
C LEU A 137 -20.75 3.80 32.95
N SER A 138 -20.08 2.69 33.22
CA SER A 138 -19.83 2.17 34.56
C SER A 138 -18.99 3.11 35.42
N LEU A 139 -18.07 3.88 34.82
CA LEU A 139 -17.26 4.88 35.55
C LEU A 139 -18.00 6.17 35.87
N ILE A 140 -19.09 6.50 35.17
CA ILE A 140 -19.91 7.70 35.42
C ILE A 140 -20.94 7.47 36.51
N HIS A 141 -21.25 6.21 36.84
CA HIS A 141 -22.22 5.86 37.88
C HIS A 141 -21.64 5.72 39.32
N ILE A 142 -20.35 5.97 39.51
CA ILE A 142 -19.68 6.11 40.82
C ILE A 142 -19.40 7.58 41.08
#